data_cf0d33994bc9ac1d647fe5365785d1c6
#
_entry.id   cf0d33994bc9ac1d647fe5365785d1c6
#
_cell.length_a   1.000
_cell.length_b   1.000
_cell.length_c   1.000
_cell.angle_alpha   90.00
_cell.angle_beta   90.00
_cell.angle_gamma   90.00
#
_symmetry.space_group_name_H-M   'P 1'
#
loop_
_entity.id
_entity.type
_entity.pdbx_description
1 polymer ?
#
loop_
_entity_poly.entity_id
_entity_poly.type
_entity_poly.pdbx_seq_one_letter_code
_entity_poly.pdbx_strand_id
1 'polypeptide(L)'
;TSALVNGDAAPGFSSGDAIAEVQKLADAALPKGYSYEWSGMTREQILSGNQAVYVFLICLVFVYLLLAAQYESFVLPLPVILSLPAGIFGAFFSLKVLGLENNIYAQVALVMLIGLLGKNAILVIEFAIQRRKEGATVVQAAIEGAVSRLRPILMTSFAFIAGLIPLCLASGAGAIGNRSIGTAAAGGMLIGTLFGVVLIPGPYIPFEKWREHISDKDLPTAKPQKVAGPEYEADGYTP
;
A
#
# COMPACT_ATOMS: atom_id res chain seq x y z
N THR A 1 -10.33 45.17 9.92
CA THR A 1 -10.38 45.01 8.44
C THR A 1 -9.29 44.06 8.02
N SER A 2 -9.65 43.02 7.26
CA SER A 2 -8.73 42.06 6.70
C SER A 2 -8.85 42.08 5.17
N ALA A 3 -7.74 41.85 4.48
CA ALA A 3 -7.70 41.63 3.04
C ALA A 3 -7.34 40.16 2.76
N LEU A 4 -8.07 39.52 1.86
CA LEU A 4 -7.76 38.17 1.41
C LEU A 4 -6.88 38.28 0.16
N VAL A 5 -5.71 37.64 0.21
CA VAL A 5 -4.79 37.54 -0.93
C VAL A 5 -4.77 36.07 -1.37
N ASN A 6 -5.14 35.83 -2.62
CA ASN A 6 -5.07 34.50 -3.23
C ASN A 6 -3.90 34.46 -4.20
N GLY A 7 -3.15 33.36 -4.18
CA GLY A 7 -2.04 33.12 -5.10
C GLY A 7 -1.78 31.63 -5.26
N ASP A 8 -1.17 31.26 -6.37
CA ASP A 8 -0.72 29.91 -6.66
C ASP A 8 0.80 29.90 -6.87
N ALA A 9 1.42 28.72 -6.67
CA ALA A 9 2.84 28.53 -6.94
C ALA A 9 3.12 28.72 -8.44
N ALA A 10 4.25 29.35 -8.78
CA ALA A 10 4.70 29.47 -10.14
C ALA A 10 5.04 28.08 -10.73
N PRO A 11 4.92 27.89 -12.06
CA PRO A 11 5.26 26.61 -12.68
C PRO A 11 6.68 26.17 -12.34
N GLY A 12 6.83 24.97 -11.78
CA GLY A 12 8.10 24.38 -11.37
C GLY A 12 8.47 24.54 -9.89
N PHE A 13 7.66 25.24 -9.10
CA PHE A 13 7.81 25.35 -7.65
C PHE A 13 6.68 24.60 -6.94
N SER A 14 6.98 23.99 -5.79
CA SER A 14 5.98 23.33 -4.99
C SER A 14 5.15 24.32 -4.15
N SER A 15 3.94 23.94 -3.77
CA SER A 15 3.11 24.73 -2.84
C SER A 15 3.83 24.98 -1.52
N GLY A 16 4.64 24.03 -1.04
CA GLY A 16 5.45 24.18 0.17
C GLY A 16 6.53 25.27 0.03
N ASP A 17 7.20 25.34 -1.12
CA ASP A 17 8.21 26.37 -1.39
C ASP A 17 7.58 27.77 -1.46
N ALA A 18 6.40 27.86 -2.12
CA ALA A 18 5.64 29.11 -2.18
C ALA A 18 5.21 29.59 -0.79
N ILE A 19 4.70 28.70 0.07
CA ILE A 19 4.32 29.01 1.44
C ILE A 19 5.54 29.52 2.22
N ALA A 20 6.69 28.84 2.14
CA ALA A 20 7.90 29.22 2.87
C ALA A 20 8.40 30.60 2.41
N GLU A 21 8.35 30.90 1.12
CA GLU A 21 8.81 32.20 0.58
C GLU A 21 7.86 33.33 0.96
N VAL A 22 6.53 33.10 0.90
CA VAL A 22 5.53 34.07 1.34
C VAL A 22 5.67 34.36 2.82
N GLN A 23 5.95 33.35 3.67
CA GLN A 23 6.21 33.55 5.09
C GLN A 23 7.41 34.46 5.32
N LYS A 24 8.53 34.20 4.66
CA LYS A 24 9.73 35.04 4.77
C LYS A 24 9.49 36.48 4.35
N LEU A 25 8.76 36.65 3.24
CA LEU A 25 8.42 38.00 2.74
C LEU A 25 7.45 38.71 3.68
N ALA A 26 6.45 38.02 4.23
CA ALA A 26 5.52 38.61 5.19
C ALA A 26 6.23 39.04 6.47
N ASP A 27 7.11 38.23 7.02
CA ASP A 27 7.88 38.55 8.23
C ASP A 27 8.84 39.72 8.02
N ALA A 28 9.35 39.91 6.79
CA ALA A 28 10.29 40.99 6.48
C ALA A 28 9.59 42.30 6.06
N ALA A 29 8.44 42.25 5.40
CA ALA A 29 7.81 43.38 4.75
C ALA A 29 6.59 43.96 5.48
N LEU A 30 5.97 43.19 6.40
CA LEU A 30 4.78 43.65 7.11
C LEU A 30 5.13 44.76 8.13
N PRO A 31 4.44 45.93 8.11
CA PRO A 31 4.61 46.99 9.09
C PRO A 31 4.20 46.52 10.50
N LYS A 32 4.75 47.17 11.52
CA LYS A 32 4.33 46.89 12.91
C LYS A 32 2.84 47.11 13.10
N GLY A 33 2.16 46.11 13.62
CA GLY A 33 0.70 46.13 13.85
C GLY A 33 -0.13 45.38 12.81
N TYR A 34 0.50 44.85 11.76
CA TYR A 34 -0.11 43.93 10.82
C TYR A 34 0.32 42.49 11.10
N SER A 35 -0.59 41.58 10.95
CA SER A 35 -0.32 40.13 11.01
C SER A 35 -0.98 39.45 9.83
N TYR A 36 -0.49 38.27 9.48
CA TYR A 36 -1.12 37.42 8.46
C TYR A 36 -1.57 36.11 9.09
N GLU A 37 -2.61 35.55 8.54
CA GLU A 37 -3.10 34.23 8.90
C GLU A 37 -3.44 33.46 7.62
N TRP A 38 -3.01 32.21 7.58
CA TRP A 38 -3.32 31.32 6.49
C TRP A 38 -4.78 30.87 6.56
N SER A 39 -5.45 30.80 5.41
CA SER A 39 -6.85 30.35 5.31
C SER A 39 -7.01 29.22 4.31
N GLY A 40 -8.13 28.52 4.36
CA GLY A 40 -8.47 27.45 3.44
C GLY A 40 -7.50 26.26 3.50
N MET A 41 -7.22 25.70 2.33
CA MET A 41 -6.39 24.49 2.20
C MET A 41 -4.93 24.69 2.64
N THR A 42 -4.38 25.89 2.46
CA THR A 42 -3.01 26.19 2.88
C THR A 42 -2.85 26.10 4.38
N ARG A 43 -3.84 26.57 5.14
CA ARG A 43 -3.88 26.42 6.61
C ARG A 43 -3.87 24.93 6.99
N GLU A 44 -4.75 24.14 6.37
CA GLU A 44 -4.81 22.70 6.64
C GLU A 44 -3.48 21.99 6.28
N GLN A 45 -2.84 22.40 5.21
CA GLN A 45 -1.54 21.86 4.80
C GLN A 45 -0.43 22.18 5.80
N ILE A 46 -0.40 23.40 6.35
CA ILE A 46 0.57 23.82 7.36
C ILE A 46 0.31 23.08 8.69
N LEU A 47 -0.95 23.00 9.11
CA LEU A 47 -1.34 22.30 10.34
C LEU A 47 -1.08 20.79 10.24
N SER A 48 -1.30 20.21 9.08
CA SER A 48 -1.10 18.77 8.83
C SER A 48 0.36 18.38 8.56
N GLY A 49 1.27 19.33 8.35
CA GLY A 49 2.60 19.13 7.78
C GLY A 49 3.38 17.92 8.32
N ASN A 50 3.52 17.78 9.63
CA ASN A 50 4.17 16.61 10.24
C ASN A 50 3.18 15.53 10.72
N GLN A 51 1.89 15.85 10.83
CA GLN A 51 0.90 14.90 11.37
C GLN A 51 0.70 13.70 10.43
N ALA A 52 0.79 13.90 9.12
CA ALA A 52 0.65 12.82 8.14
C ALA A 52 1.66 11.69 8.36
N VAL A 53 2.90 12.02 8.70
CA VAL A 53 3.94 11.03 8.99
C VAL A 53 3.60 10.22 10.24
N TYR A 54 3.14 10.89 11.30
CA TYR A 54 2.72 10.21 12.53
C TYR A 54 1.51 9.31 12.30
N VAL A 55 0.49 9.79 11.59
CA VAL A 55 -0.69 8.99 11.24
C VAL A 55 -0.30 7.78 10.41
N PHE A 56 0.58 7.96 9.43
CA PHE A 56 1.08 6.88 8.59
C PHE A 56 1.81 5.81 9.42
N LEU A 57 2.67 6.23 10.34
CA LEU A 57 3.45 5.35 11.21
C LEU A 57 2.55 4.59 12.19
N ILE A 58 1.58 5.27 12.80
CA ILE A 58 0.58 4.65 13.68
C ILE A 58 -0.27 3.63 12.89
N CYS A 59 -0.71 3.98 11.69
CA CYS A 59 -1.48 3.09 10.83
C CYS A 59 -0.67 1.82 10.50
N LEU A 60 0.61 1.96 10.16
CA LEU A 60 1.50 0.84 9.85
C LEU A 60 1.73 -0.07 11.06
N VAL A 61 1.96 0.52 12.25
CA VAL A 61 2.09 -0.25 13.51
C VAL A 61 0.78 -0.98 13.83
N PHE A 62 -0.37 -0.31 13.69
CA PHE A 62 -1.67 -0.92 13.95
C PHE A 62 -1.94 -2.10 13.00
N VAL A 63 -1.70 -1.93 11.71
CA VAL A 63 -1.82 -3.01 10.71
C VAL A 63 -0.88 -4.17 11.05
N TYR A 64 0.37 -3.88 11.44
CA TYR A 64 1.31 -4.92 11.86
C TYR A 64 0.80 -5.73 13.06
N LEU A 65 0.34 -5.04 14.12
CA LEU A 65 -0.17 -5.69 15.31
C LEU A 65 -1.43 -6.52 15.03
N LEU A 66 -2.33 -6.01 14.20
CA LEU A 66 -3.52 -6.73 13.78
C LEU A 66 -3.17 -8.01 13.00
N LEU A 67 -2.21 -7.91 12.08
CA LEU A 67 -1.73 -9.08 11.34
C LEU A 67 -0.99 -10.07 12.24
N ALA A 68 -0.19 -9.58 13.18
CA ALA A 68 0.50 -10.44 14.15
C ALA A 68 -0.50 -11.23 15.01
N ALA A 69 -1.59 -10.59 15.43
CA ALA A 69 -2.67 -11.24 16.16
C ALA A 69 -3.43 -12.27 15.28
N GLN A 70 -3.68 -11.94 14.01
CA GLN A 70 -4.39 -12.83 13.08
C GLN A 70 -3.57 -14.08 12.70
N TYR A 71 -2.26 -13.94 12.53
CA TYR A 71 -1.38 -15.06 12.15
C TYR A 71 -0.76 -15.78 13.34
N GLU A 72 -1.03 -15.32 14.57
CA GLU A 72 -0.39 -15.85 15.78
C GLU A 72 1.15 -15.92 15.63
N SER A 73 1.73 -14.98 14.89
CA SER A 73 3.14 -14.93 14.56
C SER A 73 3.60 -13.51 14.33
N PHE A 74 4.73 -13.12 14.92
CA PHE A 74 5.37 -11.82 14.67
C PHE A 74 6.19 -11.77 13.37
N VAL A 75 6.48 -12.92 12.77
CA VAL A 75 7.33 -13.01 11.56
C VAL A 75 6.49 -12.90 10.28
N LEU A 76 5.32 -13.53 10.24
CA LEU A 76 4.47 -13.59 9.06
C LEU A 76 3.92 -12.23 8.54
N PRO A 77 3.69 -11.21 9.37
CA PRO A 77 3.31 -9.88 8.90
C PRO A 77 4.42 -9.14 8.12
N LEU A 78 5.69 -9.47 8.35
CA LEU A 78 6.81 -8.75 7.73
C LEU A 78 6.81 -8.79 6.18
N PRO A 79 6.58 -9.93 5.52
CA PRO A 79 6.41 -9.98 4.06
C PRO A 79 5.28 -9.07 3.55
N VAL A 80 4.17 -8.94 4.28
CA VAL A 80 3.06 -8.05 3.92
C VAL A 80 3.53 -6.60 3.91
N ILE A 81 4.17 -6.16 5.00
CA ILE A 81 4.66 -4.79 5.13
C ILE A 81 5.72 -4.49 4.09
N LEU A 82 6.60 -5.45 3.78
CA LEU A 82 7.66 -5.27 2.80
C LEU A 82 7.13 -5.12 1.36
N SER A 83 5.87 -5.51 1.09
CA SER A 83 5.23 -5.30 -0.21
C SER A 83 4.67 -3.88 -0.39
N LEU A 84 4.40 -3.14 0.70
CA LEU A 84 3.78 -1.82 0.66
C LEU A 84 4.63 -0.74 -0.03
N PRO A 85 5.97 -0.68 0.13
CA PRO A 85 6.81 0.32 -0.53
C PRO A 85 6.65 0.37 -2.05
N ALA A 86 6.36 -0.76 -2.71
CA ALA A 86 6.12 -0.78 -4.15
C ALA A 86 4.88 0.05 -4.54
N GLY A 87 3.81 -0.02 -3.76
CA GLY A 87 2.61 0.79 -3.98
C GLY A 87 2.83 2.27 -3.68
N ILE A 88 3.57 2.57 -2.61
CA ILE A 88 3.94 3.95 -2.25
C ILE A 88 4.76 4.57 -3.36
N PHE A 89 5.78 3.84 -3.87
CA PHE A 89 6.56 4.27 -5.02
C PHE A 89 5.67 4.51 -6.25
N GLY A 90 4.72 3.61 -6.52
CA GLY A 90 3.76 3.74 -7.61
C GLY A 90 2.90 4.99 -7.51
N ALA A 91 2.44 5.33 -6.32
CA ALA A 91 1.66 6.53 -6.07
C ALA A 91 2.47 7.80 -6.36
N PHE A 92 3.68 7.93 -5.80
CA PHE A 92 4.54 9.08 -6.05
C PHE A 92 5.01 9.18 -7.50
N PHE A 93 5.32 8.05 -8.12
CA PHE A 93 5.69 8.00 -9.53
C PHE A 93 4.57 8.54 -10.42
N SER A 94 3.33 8.09 -10.21
CA SER A 94 2.19 8.53 -11.02
C SER A 94 1.85 10.01 -10.80
N LEU A 95 1.94 10.52 -9.56
CA LEU A 95 1.80 11.94 -9.27
C LEU A 95 2.84 12.76 -10.05
N LYS A 96 4.10 12.35 -10.01
CA LYS A 96 5.19 13.03 -10.70
C LYS A 96 5.02 13.04 -12.22
N VAL A 97 4.60 11.91 -12.81
CA VAL A 97 4.37 11.79 -14.27
C VAL A 97 3.24 12.72 -14.72
N LEU A 98 2.20 12.90 -13.93
CA LEU A 98 1.07 13.79 -14.24
C LEU A 98 1.27 15.23 -13.74
N GLY A 99 2.44 15.57 -13.20
CA GLY A 99 2.75 16.90 -12.71
C GLY A 99 1.89 17.35 -11.52
N LEU A 100 1.42 16.39 -10.71
CA LEU A 100 0.63 16.67 -9.53
C LEU A 100 1.53 16.69 -8.28
N GLU A 101 1.27 17.61 -7.38
CA GLU A 101 2.03 17.75 -6.14
C GLU A 101 1.56 16.76 -5.06
N ASN A 102 2.47 16.47 -4.13
CA ASN A 102 2.15 15.73 -2.92
C ASN A 102 1.42 16.62 -1.92
N ASN A 103 0.11 16.71 -2.06
CA ASN A 103 -0.79 17.44 -1.17
C ASN A 103 -1.46 16.51 -0.14
N ILE A 104 -2.28 17.08 0.74
CA ILE A 104 -3.05 16.32 1.76
C ILE A 104 -3.87 15.20 1.12
N TYR A 105 -4.46 15.44 -0.05
CA TYR A 105 -5.27 14.46 -0.76
C TYR A 105 -4.46 13.26 -1.24
N ALA A 106 -3.24 13.48 -1.73
CA ALA A 106 -2.32 12.41 -2.08
C ALA A 106 -1.92 11.59 -0.83
N GLN A 107 -1.72 12.24 0.32
CA GLN A 107 -1.41 11.55 1.58
C GLN A 107 -2.56 10.67 2.07
N VAL A 108 -3.81 11.13 1.94
CA VAL A 108 -5.01 10.32 2.23
C VAL A 108 -5.07 9.10 1.30
N ALA A 109 -4.77 9.28 0.01
CA ALA A 109 -4.70 8.18 -0.94
C ALA A 109 -3.62 7.15 -0.57
N LEU A 110 -2.46 7.58 -0.05
CA LEU A 110 -1.42 6.67 0.44
C LEU A 110 -1.89 5.81 1.62
N VAL A 111 -2.60 6.40 2.59
CA VAL A 111 -3.18 5.63 3.72
C VAL A 111 -4.19 4.60 3.23
N MET A 112 -5.06 5.00 2.29
CA MET A 112 -6.02 4.08 1.66
C MET A 112 -5.32 2.93 0.92
N LEU A 113 -4.22 3.23 0.20
CA LEU A 113 -3.42 2.24 -0.51
C LEU A 113 -2.82 1.17 0.39
N ILE A 114 -2.37 1.53 1.61
CA ILE A 114 -1.84 0.56 2.58
C ILE A 114 -2.89 -0.51 2.88
N GLY A 115 -4.14 -0.10 3.14
CA GLY A 115 -5.23 -1.04 3.40
C GLY A 115 -5.54 -1.95 2.21
N LEU A 116 -5.57 -1.40 1.00
CA LEU A 116 -5.91 -2.14 -0.22
C LEU A 116 -4.80 -3.11 -0.64
N LEU A 117 -3.56 -2.66 -0.65
CA LEU A 117 -2.40 -3.51 -0.97
C LEU A 117 -2.13 -4.54 0.12
N GLY A 118 -2.28 -4.14 1.39
CA GLY A 118 -2.20 -5.06 2.52
C GLY A 118 -3.19 -6.21 2.39
N LYS A 119 -4.45 -5.93 2.04
CA LYS A 119 -5.46 -6.97 1.77
C LYS A 119 -5.01 -7.96 0.68
N ASN A 120 -4.44 -7.47 -0.41
CA ASN A 120 -3.97 -8.32 -1.50
C ASN A 120 -2.81 -9.22 -1.04
N ALA A 121 -1.86 -8.65 -0.30
CA ALA A 121 -0.73 -9.41 0.25
C ALA A 121 -1.18 -10.47 1.27
N ILE A 122 -2.11 -10.13 2.15
CA ILE A 122 -2.71 -11.06 3.13
C ILE A 122 -3.28 -12.28 2.44
N LEU A 123 -4.09 -12.08 1.38
CA LEU A 123 -4.72 -13.18 0.65
C LEU A 123 -3.72 -14.16 0.03
N VAL A 124 -2.59 -13.67 -0.47
CA VAL A 124 -1.52 -14.52 -1.03
C VAL A 124 -0.84 -15.33 0.06
N ILE A 125 -0.48 -14.67 1.16
CA ILE A 125 0.24 -15.31 2.28
C ILE A 125 -0.64 -16.33 2.98
N GLU A 126 -1.91 -16.02 3.22
CA GLU A 126 -2.85 -16.95 3.86
C GLU A 126 -3.02 -18.24 3.05
N PHE A 127 -3.12 -18.10 1.72
CA PHE A 127 -3.20 -19.27 0.85
C PHE A 127 -1.88 -20.06 0.83
N ALA A 128 -0.73 -19.38 0.86
CA ALA A 128 0.56 -20.04 0.99
C ALA A 128 0.68 -20.82 2.31
N ILE A 129 0.21 -20.27 3.42
CA ILE A 129 0.17 -20.94 4.72
C ILE A 129 -0.74 -22.17 4.67
N GLN A 130 -1.90 -22.06 4.01
CA GLN A 130 -2.81 -23.20 3.85
C GLN A 130 -2.13 -24.34 3.07
N ARG A 131 -1.45 -24.02 1.96
CA ARG A 131 -0.69 -25.01 1.19
C ARG A 131 0.46 -25.65 1.99
N ARG A 132 1.10 -24.87 2.87
CA ARG A 132 2.10 -25.41 3.80
C ARG A 132 1.50 -26.45 4.74
N LYS A 133 0.32 -26.19 5.29
CA LYS A 133 -0.39 -27.16 6.16
C LYS A 133 -0.77 -28.44 5.42
N GLU A 134 -0.99 -28.37 4.11
CA GLU A 134 -1.26 -29.52 3.25
C GLU A 134 0.01 -30.31 2.86
N GLY A 135 1.20 -29.89 3.33
CA GLY A 135 2.47 -30.61 3.12
C GLY A 135 3.32 -30.10 1.94
N ALA A 136 2.95 -29.00 1.27
CA ALA A 136 3.76 -28.41 0.21
C ALA A 136 5.08 -27.86 0.77
N THR A 137 6.14 -27.81 -0.05
CA THR A 137 7.39 -27.14 0.32
C THR A 137 7.18 -25.62 0.41
N VAL A 138 8.04 -24.89 1.15
CA VAL A 138 7.95 -23.43 1.31
C VAL A 138 7.89 -22.71 -0.04
N VAL A 139 8.73 -23.12 -0.98
CA VAL A 139 8.80 -22.51 -2.32
C VAL A 139 7.54 -22.83 -3.14
N GLN A 140 7.09 -24.08 -3.13
CA GLN A 140 5.85 -24.45 -3.83
C GLN A 140 4.64 -23.73 -3.26
N ALA A 141 4.49 -23.68 -1.94
CA ALA A 141 3.41 -22.98 -1.27
C ALA A 141 3.38 -21.48 -1.63
N ALA A 142 4.55 -20.83 -1.67
CA ALA A 142 4.66 -19.43 -2.06
C ALA A 142 4.22 -19.20 -3.52
N ILE A 143 4.67 -20.02 -4.45
CA ILE A 143 4.33 -19.90 -5.87
C ILE A 143 2.86 -20.23 -6.11
N GLU A 144 2.35 -21.33 -5.55
CA GLU A 144 0.94 -21.72 -5.69
C GLU A 144 0.01 -20.66 -5.05
N GLY A 145 0.40 -20.10 -3.91
CA GLY A 145 -0.32 -19.00 -3.27
C GLY A 145 -0.46 -17.79 -4.18
N ALA A 146 0.65 -17.35 -4.78
CA ALA A 146 0.65 -16.23 -5.71
C ALA A 146 -0.16 -16.52 -6.98
N VAL A 147 0.06 -17.66 -7.63
CA VAL A 147 -0.62 -18.04 -8.88
C VAL A 147 -2.12 -18.21 -8.69
N SER A 148 -2.56 -18.87 -7.61
CA SER A 148 -3.98 -19.11 -7.35
C SER A 148 -4.75 -17.81 -7.06
N ARG A 149 -4.10 -16.84 -6.44
CA ARG A 149 -4.71 -15.55 -6.08
C ARG A 149 -4.49 -14.45 -7.11
N LEU A 150 -3.65 -14.67 -8.11
CA LEU A 150 -3.35 -13.69 -9.16
C LEU A 150 -4.61 -13.16 -9.85
N ARG A 151 -5.49 -14.05 -10.30
CA ARG A 151 -6.71 -13.67 -11.02
C ARG A 151 -7.68 -12.83 -10.15
N PRO A 152 -8.07 -13.23 -8.93
CA PRO A 152 -8.92 -12.41 -8.06
C PRO A 152 -8.29 -11.06 -7.73
N ILE A 153 -6.98 -10.99 -7.46
CA ILE A 153 -6.27 -9.76 -7.15
C ILE A 153 -6.29 -8.81 -8.36
N LEU A 154 -5.97 -9.30 -9.55
CA LEU A 154 -6.02 -8.48 -10.77
C LEU A 154 -7.43 -7.97 -11.05
N MET A 155 -8.47 -8.80 -10.90
CA MET A 155 -9.86 -8.37 -11.10
C MET A 155 -10.25 -7.24 -10.16
N THR A 156 -9.95 -7.35 -8.87
CA THR A 156 -10.26 -6.31 -7.88
C THR A 156 -9.44 -5.05 -8.10
N SER A 157 -8.16 -5.17 -8.45
CA SER A 157 -7.28 -4.03 -8.72
C SER A 157 -7.71 -3.27 -9.97
N PHE A 158 -8.03 -3.96 -11.07
CA PHE A 158 -8.52 -3.31 -12.28
C PHE A 158 -9.89 -2.67 -12.09
N ALA A 159 -10.81 -3.32 -11.36
CA ALA A 159 -12.10 -2.74 -11.03
C ALA A 159 -11.95 -1.45 -10.20
N PHE A 160 -11.05 -1.47 -9.21
CA PHE A 160 -10.74 -0.30 -8.39
C PHE A 160 -10.14 0.84 -9.23
N ILE A 161 -9.14 0.54 -10.08
CA ILE A 161 -8.52 1.52 -10.97
C ILE A 161 -9.56 2.12 -11.92
N ALA A 162 -10.40 1.28 -12.53
CA ALA A 162 -11.47 1.74 -13.42
C ALA A 162 -12.46 2.68 -12.69
N GLY A 163 -12.79 2.38 -11.43
CA GLY A 163 -13.62 3.23 -10.58
C GLY A 163 -13.00 4.59 -10.26
N LEU A 164 -11.66 4.69 -10.28
CA LEU A 164 -10.93 5.95 -10.02
C LEU A 164 -10.68 6.80 -11.29
N ILE A 165 -10.90 6.25 -12.49
CA ILE A 165 -10.71 7.02 -13.73
C ILE A 165 -11.48 8.35 -13.73
N PRO A 166 -12.76 8.41 -13.31
CA PRO A 166 -13.48 9.68 -13.26
C PRO A 166 -12.84 10.71 -12.33
N LEU A 167 -12.23 10.26 -11.21
CA LEU A 167 -11.51 11.14 -10.30
C LEU A 167 -10.22 11.68 -10.94
N CYS A 168 -9.49 10.85 -11.68
CA CYS A 168 -8.27 11.25 -12.38
C CYS A 168 -8.56 12.31 -13.46
N LEU A 169 -9.74 12.28 -14.06
CA LEU A 169 -10.17 13.19 -15.13
C LEU A 169 -11.05 14.35 -14.61
N ALA A 170 -11.21 14.49 -13.30
CA ALA A 170 -12.04 15.52 -12.72
C ALA A 170 -11.63 16.93 -13.18
N SER A 171 -12.62 17.78 -13.43
CA SER A 171 -12.46 19.18 -13.84
C SER A 171 -13.38 20.09 -13.02
N GLY A 172 -13.05 21.36 -12.90
CA GLY A 172 -13.82 22.36 -12.15
C GLY A 172 -13.32 22.58 -10.73
N ALA A 173 -14.17 23.13 -9.85
CA ALA A 173 -13.82 23.42 -8.46
C ALA A 173 -13.49 22.13 -7.69
N GLY A 174 -12.32 22.11 -7.02
CA GLY A 174 -11.83 20.91 -6.30
C GLY A 174 -11.19 19.84 -7.19
N ALA A 175 -11.04 20.06 -8.48
CA ALA A 175 -10.44 19.10 -9.41
C ALA A 175 -9.04 18.67 -9.00
N ILE A 176 -8.21 19.56 -8.48
CA ILE A 176 -6.84 19.26 -8.04
C ILE A 176 -6.83 18.17 -6.95
N GLY A 177 -7.71 18.31 -5.93
CA GLY A 177 -7.82 17.33 -4.87
C GLY A 177 -8.28 15.96 -5.39
N ASN A 178 -9.35 15.94 -6.18
CA ASN A 178 -9.88 14.71 -6.77
C ASN A 178 -8.86 14.01 -7.67
N ARG A 179 -8.18 14.76 -8.53
CA ARG A 179 -7.11 14.23 -9.40
C ARG A 179 -5.94 13.70 -8.60
N SER A 180 -5.54 14.38 -7.53
CA SER A 180 -4.46 13.91 -6.65
C SER A 180 -4.81 12.59 -5.98
N ILE A 181 -6.02 12.44 -5.41
CA ILE A 181 -6.48 11.17 -4.83
C ILE A 181 -6.54 10.08 -5.90
N GLY A 182 -7.26 10.35 -6.99
CA GLY A 182 -7.47 9.39 -8.06
C GLY A 182 -6.15 8.88 -8.65
N THR A 183 -5.25 9.80 -8.99
CA THR A 183 -3.94 9.47 -9.58
C THR A 183 -3.04 8.71 -8.63
N ALA A 184 -2.90 9.18 -7.39
CA ALA A 184 -2.06 8.52 -6.39
C ALA A 184 -2.57 7.11 -6.10
N ALA A 185 -3.89 6.95 -5.89
CA ALA A 185 -4.49 5.66 -5.60
C ALA A 185 -4.47 4.70 -6.80
N ALA A 186 -4.82 5.17 -8.01
CA ALA A 186 -4.81 4.34 -9.22
C ALA A 186 -3.40 3.91 -9.59
N GLY A 187 -2.44 4.83 -9.62
CA GLY A 187 -1.05 4.53 -9.93
C GLY A 187 -0.37 3.66 -8.89
N GLY A 188 -0.61 3.95 -7.62
CA GLY A 188 -0.13 3.13 -6.52
C GLY A 188 -0.69 1.71 -6.54
N MET A 189 -1.99 1.56 -6.85
CA MET A 189 -2.63 0.26 -6.99
C MET A 189 -2.10 -0.52 -8.21
N LEU A 190 -1.91 0.15 -9.35
CA LEU A 190 -1.39 -0.47 -10.57
C LEU A 190 0.01 -1.04 -10.33
N ILE A 191 0.95 -0.19 -9.91
CA ILE A 191 2.34 -0.57 -9.68
C ILE A 191 2.45 -1.50 -8.48
N GLY A 192 1.75 -1.21 -7.39
CA GLY A 192 1.72 -2.04 -6.19
C GLY A 192 1.17 -3.43 -6.43
N THR A 193 0.14 -3.60 -7.29
CA THR A 193 -0.38 -4.91 -7.64
C THR A 193 0.58 -5.66 -8.56
N LEU A 194 1.10 -4.99 -9.60
CA LEU A 194 2.00 -5.62 -10.57
C LEU A 194 3.29 -6.12 -9.90
N PHE A 195 3.92 -5.26 -9.10
CA PHE A 195 5.13 -5.63 -8.38
C PHE A 195 4.83 -6.45 -7.13
N GLY A 196 3.72 -6.18 -6.43
CA GLY A 196 3.33 -6.89 -5.22
C GLY A 196 3.17 -8.38 -5.45
N VAL A 197 2.47 -8.79 -6.50
CA VAL A 197 2.28 -10.21 -6.83
C VAL A 197 3.61 -10.93 -7.07
N VAL A 198 4.60 -10.25 -7.66
CA VAL A 198 5.94 -10.79 -7.91
C VAL A 198 6.81 -10.72 -6.65
N LEU A 199 6.70 -9.63 -5.88
CA LEU A 199 7.52 -9.39 -4.70
C LEU A 199 7.04 -10.19 -3.46
N ILE A 200 5.76 -10.47 -3.30
CA ILE A 200 5.25 -11.16 -2.09
C ILE A 200 5.87 -12.55 -1.88
N PRO A 201 5.99 -13.43 -2.90
CA PRO A 201 6.63 -14.73 -2.73
C PRO A 201 8.11 -14.66 -2.33
N GLY A 202 8.82 -13.62 -2.80
CA GLY A 202 10.24 -13.44 -2.52
C GLY A 202 10.55 -13.32 -1.02
N PRO A 203 10.04 -12.31 -0.31
CA PRO A 203 10.21 -12.19 1.14
C PRO A 203 9.55 -13.31 1.94
N TYR A 204 8.44 -13.87 1.50
CA TYR A 204 7.78 -14.94 2.21
C TYR A 204 8.69 -16.15 2.45
N ILE A 205 9.49 -16.55 1.44
CA ILE A 205 10.37 -17.72 1.53
C ILE A 205 11.40 -17.59 2.67
N PRO A 206 12.22 -16.53 2.78
CA PRO A 206 13.19 -16.41 3.86
C PRO A 206 12.53 -16.23 5.24
N PHE A 207 11.41 -15.49 5.32
CA PHE A 207 10.73 -15.30 6.59
C PHE A 207 10.04 -16.58 7.11
N GLU A 208 9.47 -17.40 6.21
CA GLU A 208 8.91 -18.68 6.59
C GLU A 208 9.98 -19.67 7.04
N LYS A 209 11.12 -19.73 6.34
CA LYS A 209 12.28 -20.52 6.79
C LYS A 209 12.81 -20.06 8.14
N TRP A 210 12.84 -18.76 8.37
CA TRP A 210 13.26 -18.17 9.65
C TRP A 210 12.27 -18.53 10.77
N ARG A 211 10.97 -18.50 10.49
CA ARG A 211 9.94 -18.95 11.41
C ARG A 211 10.11 -20.42 11.77
N GLU A 212 10.33 -21.29 10.79
CA GLU A 212 10.60 -22.70 11.01
C GLU A 212 11.83 -22.91 11.90
N HIS A 213 12.91 -22.17 11.65
CA HIS A 213 14.14 -22.28 12.45
C HIS A 213 13.94 -21.82 13.92
N ILE A 214 13.06 -20.87 14.16
CA ILE A 214 12.71 -20.44 15.53
C ILE A 214 11.76 -21.44 16.18
N SER A 215 10.82 -22.00 15.43
CA SER A 215 9.79 -22.95 15.90
C SER A 215 10.28 -24.38 15.98
N ASP A 216 11.42 -24.72 15.38
CA ASP A 216 11.99 -26.08 15.32
C ASP A 216 12.48 -26.59 16.70
N LYS A 217 12.30 -25.80 17.76
CA LYS A 217 12.46 -26.26 19.13
C LYS A 217 11.25 -26.99 19.72
N ASP A 218 10.05 -26.90 19.08
CA ASP A 218 8.81 -27.39 19.70
C ASP A 218 7.84 -28.17 18.78
N LEU A 219 8.19 -28.49 17.54
CA LEU A 219 7.31 -29.29 16.68
C LEU A 219 7.91 -30.64 16.31
N PRO A 220 7.20 -31.77 16.57
CA PRO A 220 7.59 -33.08 16.07
C PRO A 220 7.58 -33.03 14.54
N THR A 221 8.69 -33.42 13.94
CA THR A 221 8.85 -33.57 12.48
C THR A 221 7.68 -34.35 11.90
N ALA A 222 6.76 -33.65 11.24
CA ALA A 222 5.73 -34.29 10.44
C ALA A 222 6.44 -35.05 9.32
N LYS A 223 6.45 -36.39 9.40
CA LYS A 223 6.93 -37.26 8.33
C LYS A 223 6.18 -36.89 7.04
N PRO A 224 6.85 -36.82 5.88
CA PRO A 224 6.17 -36.59 4.63
C PRO A 224 5.14 -37.69 4.41
N GLN A 225 3.87 -37.32 4.46
CA GLN A 225 2.79 -38.23 4.11
C GLN A 225 2.91 -38.50 2.62
N LYS A 226 3.36 -39.71 2.26
CA LYS A 226 3.31 -40.18 0.88
C LYS A 226 1.86 -40.03 0.43
N VAL A 227 1.63 -39.18 -0.55
CA VAL A 227 0.37 -39.15 -1.29
C VAL A 227 0.24 -40.54 -1.91
N ALA A 228 -0.67 -41.34 -1.38
CA ALA A 228 -1.10 -42.55 -2.04
C ALA A 228 -1.70 -42.13 -3.37
N GLY A 229 -1.04 -42.49 -4.47
CA GLY A 229 -1.62 -42.35 -5.81
C GLY A 229 -2.95 -43.11 -5.84
N PRO A 230 -3.91 -42.72 -6.71
CA PRO A 230 -5.12 -43.47 -6.86
C PRO A 230 -4.80 -44.89 -7.25
N GLU A 231 -5.10 -45.82 -6.34
CA GLU A 231 -5.06 -47.24 -6.60
C GLU A 231 -6.15 -47.51 -7.66
N TYR A 232 -5.72 -47.70 -8.91
CA TYR A 232 -6.57 -48.26 -9.94
C TYR A 232 -6.79 -49.72 -9.56
N GLU A 233 -7.92 -49.98 -8.93
CA GLU A 233 -8.46 -51.33 -8.80
C GLU A 233 -8.77 -51.82 -10.21
N ALA A 234 -7.86 -52.67 -10.69
CA ALA A 234 -8.08 -53.43 -11.91
C ALA A 234 -9.08 -54.54 -11.60
N ASP A 235 -10.36 -54.19 -11.61
CA ASP A 235 -11.40 -55.23 -11.58
C ASP A 235 -11.37 -56.03 -12.87
N GLY A 236 -11.15 -57.33 -12.64
CA GLY A 236 -10.97 -58.37 -13.65
C GLY A 236 -12.12 -58.48 -14.62
N TYR A 237 -11.78 -58.38 -15.89
CA TYR A 237 -12.49 -59.02 -16.98
C TYR A 237 -11.70 -60.26 -17.34
N THR A 238 -12.19 -61.42 -16.90
CA THR A 238 -11.86 -62.70 -17.50
C THR A 238 -12.95 -63.10 -18.46
N PRO A 239 -12.67 -63.66 -19.64
CA PRO A 239 -13.59 -63.91 -20.74
C PRO A 239 -14.58 -65.07 -20.46
#